data_0539fa8148b2ac406b0f7e5a149ae724
#
_entry.id   0539fa8148b2ac406b0f7e5a149ae724
#
_cell.length_a   1.000
_cell.length_b   1.000
_cell.length_c   1.000
_cell.angle_alpha   90.00
_cell.angle_beta   90.00
_cell.angle_gamma   90.00
#
_symmetry.space_group_name_H-M   'P 1'
#
loop_
_entity.id
_entity.type
_entity.pdbx_description
1 polymer ?
#
loop_
_entity_poly.entity_id
_entity_poly.type
_entity_poly.pdbx_seq_one_letter_code
_entity_poly.pdbx_strand_id
1 'polypeptide(L)'
;MTKQSDIEMVAKARAWAVKAHAGQKDKAGKDYFKAHVTVVAEGVKGDPIAEAVAFLHDTVEDTSVTIEDIRTGFPKEVADAVSTLTHSKGISYAEYLWYIQQNSIAVKVKLSDLRSNMDLTRLPHTPTGRDLERTRKYKRAYTILSSREGISAVNPYALYDYLLANNWSVKRKSTRTPVLETTDGSAEIKVPIDLALADYESRMAEALSELCSCEGIPFSNAIARIAAWRPVKQ
;
A
#
# COMPACT_ATOMS: atom_id res chain seq x y z
N MET A 1 3.91 -28.00 2.15
CA MET A 1 2.78 -28.54 1.35
C MET A 1 3.34 -29.27 0.15
N THR A 2 2.61 -30.23 -0.43
CA THR A 2 3.06 -30.89 -1.66
C THR A 2 2.63 -30.06 -2.86
N LYS A 3 3.31 -30.17 -4.01
CA LYS A 3 2.95 -29.44 -5.24
C LYS A 3 1.49 -29.67 -5.65
N GLN A 4 0.94 -30.84 -5.38
CA GLN A 4 -0.45 -31.18 -5.67
C GLN A 4 -1.43 -30.42 -4.74
N SER A 5 -1.12 -30.33 -3.44
CA SER A 5 -1.95 -29.58 -2.49
C SER A 5 -1.99 -28.08 -2.77
N ASP A 6 -0.90 -27.52 -3.30
CA ASP A 6 -0.82 -26.12 -3.69
C ASP A 6 -1.72 -25.83 -4.89
N ILE A 7 -1.71 -26.71 -5.91
CA ILE A 7 -2.60 -26.57 -7.07
C ILE A 7 -4.06 -26.66 -6.68
N GLU A 8 -4.43 -27.60 -5.80
CA GLU A 8 -5.80 -27.75 -5.30
C GLU A 8 -6.27 -26.54 -4.50
N MET A 9 -5.41 -25.97 -3.66
CA MET A 9 -5.68 -24.76 -2.90
C MET A 9 -5.96 -23.56 -3.81
N VAL A 10 -5.12 -23.31 -4.80
CA VAL A 10 -5.29 -22.21 -5.77
C VAL A 10 -6.57 -22.39 -6.59
N ALA A 11 -6.85 -23.63 -7.05
CA ALA A 11 -8.08 -23.95 -7.77
C ALA A 11 -9.34 -23.70 -6.92
N LYS A 12 -9.29 -24.08 -5.63
CA LYS A 12 -10.36 -23.82 -4.65
C LYS A 12 -10.57 -22.32 -4.44
N ALA A 13 -9.50 -21.54 -4.23
CA ALA A 13 -9.57 -20.09 -4.05
C ALA A 13 -10.20 -19.41 -5.26
N ARG A 14 -9.77 -19.80 -6.46
CA ARG A 14 -10.32 -19.32 -7.72
C ARG A 14 -11.82 -19.62 -7.83
N ALA A 15 -12.25 -20.86 -7.51
CA ALA A 15 -13.66 -21.25 -7.56
C ALA A 15 -14.53 -20.44 -6.57
N TRP A 16 -14.00 -20.18 -5.38
CA TRP A 16 -14.67 -19.33 -4.39
C TRP A 16 -14.83 -17.88 -4.91
N ALA A 17 -13.78 -17.30 -5.46
CA ALA A 17 -13.82 -15.94 -5.99
C ALA A 17 -14.80 -15.82 -7.18
N VAL A 18 -14.83 -16.79 -8.09
CA VAL A 18 -15.81 -16.84 -9.20
C VAL A 18 -17.24 -16.80 -8.67
N LYS A 19 -17.53 -17.62 -7.62
CA LYS A 19 -18.86 -17.66 -7.01
C LYS A 19 -19.18 -16.36 -6.26
N ALA A 20 -18.25 -15.86 -5.47
CA ALA A 20 -18.43 -14.67 -4.63
C ALA A 20 -18.69 -13.42 -5.48
N HIS A 21 -17.92 -13.22 -6.54
CA HIS A 21 -18.04 -12.06 -7.44
C HIS A 21 -19.00 -12.28 -8.63
N ALA A 22 -19.85 -13.32 -8.60
CA ALA A 22 -20.78 -13.62 -9.67
C ALA A 22 -21.71 -12.42 -9.94
N GLY A 23 -21.71 -11.90 -11.17
CA GLY A 23 -22.53 -10.75 -11.58
C GLY A 23 -21.94 -9.38 -11.18
N GLN A 24 -20.88 -9.32 -10.39
CA GLN A 24 -20.21 -8.06 -10.05
C GLN A 24 -19.50 -7.48 -11.28
N LYS A 25 -19.59 -6.16 -11.44
CA LYS A 25 -18.95 -5.44 -12.54
C LYS A 25 -18.00 -4.38 -12.01
N ASP A 26 -16.92 -4.17 -12.75
CA ASP A 26 -16.00 -3.06 -12.49
C ASP A 26 -16.59 -1.73 -12.99
N LYS A 27 -15.86 -0.62 -12.78
CA LYS A 27 -16.27 0.73 -13.21
C LYS A 27 -16.41 0.89 -14.72
N ALA A 28 -15.83 -0.02 -15.50
CA ALA A 28 -15.96 -0.08 -16.94
C ALA A 28 -17.13 -0.98 -17.41
N GLY A 29 -17.93 -1.53 -16.46
CA GLY A 29 -19.01 -2.46 -16.74
C GLY A 29 -18.55 -3.87 -17.12
N LYS A 30 -17.26 -4.17 -17.01
CA LYS A 30 -16.69 -5.49 -17.28
C LYS A 30 -16.89 -6.42 -16.07
N ASP A 31 -16.90 -7.73 -16.32
CA ASP A 31 -16.93 -8.75 -15.26
C ASP A 31 -15.75 -8.53 -14.29
N TYR A 32 -16.05 -8.33 -13.00
CA TYR A 32 -15.07 -7.96 -12.00
C TYR A 32 -14.00 -9.03 -11.80
N PHE A 33 -14.44 -10.30 -11.72
CA PHE A 33 -13.52 -11.42 -11.56
C PHE A 33 -12.49 -11.47 -12.70
N LYS A 34 -12.95 -11.34 -13.96
CA LYS A 34 -12.07 -11.40 -15.14
C LYS A 34 -11.21 -10.15 -15.30
N ALA A 35 -11.79 -8.97 -15.05
CA ALA A 35 -11.12 -7.71 -15.34
C ALA A 35 -10.19 -7.24 -14.22
N HIS A 36 -10.34 -7.74 -13.00
CA HIS A 36 -9.55 -7.33 -11.85
C HIS A 36 -8.96 -8.52 -11.10
N VAL A 37 -9.79 -9.39 -10.49
CA VAL A 37 -9.29 -10.45 -9.61
C VAL A 37 -8.28 -11.38 -10.30
N THR A 38 -8.57 -11.77 -11.55
CA THR A 38 -7.63 -12.61 -12.34
C THR A 38 -6.33 -11.88 -12.64
N VAL A 39 -6.39 -10.57 -12.92
CA VAL A 39 -5.19 -9.76 -13.21
C VAL A 39 -4.30 -9.65 -11.98
N VAL A 40 -4.90 -9.49 -10.78
CA VAL A 40 -4.15 -9.47 -9.53
C VAL A 40 -3.47 -10.81 -9.27
N ALA A 41 -4.17 -11.94 -9.49
CA ALA A 41 -3.62 -13.28 -9.32
C ALA A 41 -2.46 -13.57 -10.30
N GLU A 42 -2.58 -13.18 -11.57
CA GLU A 42 -1.48 -13.31 -12.55
C GLU A 42 -0.23 -12.53 -12.13
N GLY A 43 -0.39 -11.38 -11.45
CA GLY A 43 0.73 -10.56 -10.97
C GLY A 43 1.56 -11.18 -9.85
N VAL A 44 1.08 -12.27 -9.24
CA VAL A 44 1.78 -13.04 -8.16
C VAL A 44 1.94 -14.51 -8.51
N LYS A 45 1.78 -14.86 -9.78
CA LYS A 45 1.87 -16.24 -10.29
C LYS A 45 3.21 -16.87 -9.97
N GLY A 46 3.15 -18.14 -9.57
CA GLY A 46 4.33 -18.93 -9.15
C GLY A 46 4.54 -18.97 -7.63
N ASP A 47 3.74 -18.21 -6.86
CA ASP A 47 3.65 -18.29 -5.40
C ASP A 47 2.23 -18.76 -5.01
N PRO A 48 1.99 -20.07 -4.78
CA PRO A 48 0.64 -20.62 -4.59
C PRO A 48 -0.15 -19.99 -3.45
N ILE A 49 0.53 -19.59 -2.36
CA ILE A 49 -0.13 -18.90 -1.25
C ILE A 49 -0.58 -17.51 -1.69
N ALA A 50 0.30 -16.74 -2.32
CA ALA A 50 -0.03 -15.42 -2.84
C ALA A 50 -1.11 -15.47 -3.93
N GLU A 51 -1.10 -16.50 -4.81
CA GLU A 51 -2.14 -16.70 -5.82
C GLU A 51 -3.52 -16.96 -5.18
N ALA A 52 -3.57 -17.84 -4.16
CA ALA A 52 -4.81 -18.10 -3.43
C ALA A 52 -5.33 -16.84 -2.74
N VAL A 53 -4.45 -16.08 -2.06
CA VAL A 53 -4.79 -14.80 -1.43
C VAL A 53 -5.26 -13.79 -2.47
N ALA A 54 -4.63 -13.71 -3.64
CA ALA A 54 -5.00 -12.80 -4.71
C ALA A 54 -6.41 -13.10 -5.27
N PHE A 55 -6.80 -14.37 -5.39
CA PHE A 55 -8.18 -14.71 -5.75
C PHE A 55 -9.18 -14.28 -4.67
N LEU A 56 -8.80 -14.28 -3.39
CA LEU A 56 -9.70 -14.04 -2.26
C LEU A 56 -9.68 -12.60 -1.73
N HIS A 57 -8.75 -11.73 -2.17
CA HIS A 57 -8.41 -10.47 -1.51
C HIS A 57 -9.59 -9.51 -1.30
N ASP A 58 -10.53 -9.46 -2.25
CA ASP A 58 -11.71 -8.57 -2.20
C ASP A 58 -13.00 -9.30 -1.77
N THR A 59 -12.96 -10.65 -1.57
CA THR A 59 -14.18 -11.40 -1.28
C THR A 59 -14.84 -10.98 0.02
N VAL A 60 -14.05 -10.66 1.06
CA VAL A 60 -14.57 -10.27 2.37
C VAL A 60 -15.06 -8.82 2.39
N GLU A 61 -14.44 -7.92 1.61
CA GLU A 61 -14.88 -6.51 1.52
C GLU A 61 -16.13 -6.34 0.66
N ASP A 62 -16.18 -7.07 -0.46
CA ASP A 62 -17.14 -6.78 -1.54
C ASP A 62 -18.30 -7.78 -1.61
N THR A 63 -18.28 -8.87 -0.85
CA THR A 63 -19.29 -9.92 -0.97
C THR A 63 -19.81 -10.39 0.41
N SER A 64 -20.62 -11.43 0.43
CA SER A 64 -21.12 -12.06 1.68
C SER A 64 -20.13 -13.04 2.33
N VAL A 65 -18.96 -13.27 1.73
CA VAL A 65 -17.93 -14.15 2.32
C VAL A 65 -17.36 -13.48 3.57
N THR A 66 -17.27 -14.23 4.65
CA THR A 66 -16.70 -13.75 5.91
C THR A 66 -15.27 -14.23 6.09
N ILE A 67 -14.50 -13.54 6.95
CA ILE A 67 -13.15 -13.99 7.28
C ILE A 67 -13.16 -15.38 7.97
N GLU A 68 -14.23 -15.72 8.66
CA GLU A 68 -14.39 -17.04 9.29
C GLU A 68 -14.59 -18.15 8.25
N ASP A 69 -15.29 -17.86 7.16
CA ASP A 69 -15.38 -18.79 6.02
C ASP A 69 -14.00 -19.06 5.44
N ILE A 70 -13.16 -18.00 5.28
CA ILE A 70 -11.79 -18.13 4.79
C ILE A 70 -10.95 -18.96 5.77
N ARG A 71 -11.04 -18.71 7.09
CA ARG A 71 -10.31 -19.48 8.12
C ARG A 71 -10.65 -20.96 8.11
N THR A 72 -11.92 -21.28 7.88
CA THR A 72 -12.40 -22.67 7.82
C THR A 72 -11.99 -23.33 6.50
N GLY A 73 -11.94 -22.54 5.42
CA GLY A 73 -11.73 -23.06 4.07
C GLY A 73 -10.26 -23.17 3.63
N PHE A 74 -9.34 -22.42 4.24
CA PHE A 74 -7.97 -22.26 3.76
C PHE A 74 -6.93 -22.33 4.88
N PRO A 75 -5.66 -22.57 4.56
CA PRO A 75 -4.57 -22.52 5.53
C PRO A 75 -4.51 -21.16 6.25
N LYS A 76 -4.00 -21.19 7.48
CA LYS A 76 -3.88 -20.00 8.34
C LYS A 76 -3.17 -18.84 7.65
N GLU A 77 -2.10 -19.11 6.91
CA GLU A 77 -1.32 -18.09 6.17
C GLU A 77 -2.16 -17.36 5.12
N VAL A 78 -3.05 -18.07 4.41
CA VAL A 78 -4.00 -17.48 3.47
C VAL A 78 -5.02 -16.62 4.19
N ALA A 79 -5.62 -17.17 5.27
CA ALA A 79 -6.64 -16.46 6.04
C ALA A 79 -6.09 -15.18 6.70
N ASP A 80 -4.89 -15.24 7.27
CA ASP A 80 -4.23 -14.09 7.87
C ASP A 80 -3.94 -13.00 6.83
N ALA A 81 -3.45 -13.37 5.65
CA ALA A 81 -3.18 -12.42 4.59
C ALA A 81 -4.46 -11.77 4.02
N VAL A 82 -5.53 -12.55 3.80
CA VAL A 82 -6.84 -12.02 3.38
C VAL A 82 -7.40 -11.07 4.44
N SER A 83 -7.34 -11.45 5.73
CA SER A 83 -7.76 -10.60 6.84
C SER A 83 -6.98 -9.28 6.87
N THR A 84 -5.67 -9.33 6.62
CA THR A 84 -4.82 -8.14 6.56
C THR A 84 -5.16 -7.24 5.37
N LEU A 85 -5.57 -7.81 4.23
CA LEU A 85 -5.97 -7.08 3.03
C LEU A 85 -7.37 -6.48 3.13
N THR A 86 -8.21 -6.98 4.03
CA THR A 86 -9.56 -6.46 4.28
C THR A 86 -9.49 -5.16 5.09
N HIS A 87 -9.86 -4.03 4.48
CA HIS A 87 -9.82 -2.72 5.13
C HIS A 87 -10.99 -2.54 6.09
N SER A 88 -10.73 -2.67 7.39
CA SER A 88 -11.75 -2.53 8.43
C SER A 88 -12.25 -1.09 8.56
N LYS A 89 -13.56 -0.93 8.83
CA LYS A 89 -14.15 0.38 9.12
C LYS A 89 -13.50 0.99 10.36
N GLY A 90 -13.17 2.29 10.27
CA GLY A 90 -12.64 3.05 11.40
C GLY A 90 -11.12 3.15 11.47
N ILE A 91 -10.36 2.40 10.67
CA ILE A 91 -8.91 2.59 10.57
C ILE A 91 -8.56 3.51 9.38
N SER A 92 -7.54 4.34 9.55
CA SER A 92 -7.06 5.20 8.49
C SER A 92 -6.37 4.38 7.38
N TYR A 93 -6.30 4.94 6.17
CA TYR A 93 -5.61 4.26 5.07
C TYR A 93 -4.10 4.07 5.33
N ALA A 94 -3.48 5.00 6.05
CA ALA A 94 -2.08 4.89 6.47
C ALA A 94 -1.88 3.72 7.44
N GLU A 95 -2.75 3.59 8.44
CA GLU A 95 -2.75 2.50 9.39
C GLU A 95 -3.01 1.14 8.70
N TYR A 96 -3.92 1.10 7.75
CA TYR A 96 -4.16 -0.08 6.92
C TYR A 96 -2.90 -0.51 6.15
N LEU A 97 -2.18 0.44 5.53
CA LEU A 97 -0.91 0.14 4.85
C LEU A 97 0.16 -0.37 5.82
N TRP A 98 0.19 0.14 7.05
CA TRP A 98 1.08 -0.36 8.09
C TRP A 98 0.79 -1.83 8.43
N TYR A 99 -0.48 -2.22 8.61
CA TYR A 99 -0.84 -3.63 8.83
C TYR A 99 -0.42 -4.52 7.64
N ILE A 100 -0.63 -4.05 6.41
CA ILE A 100 -0.19 -4.78 5.21
C ILE A 100 1.33 -5.02 5.24
N GLN A 101 2.13 -4.02 5.64
CA GLN A 101 3.59 -4.16 5.72
C GLN A 101 4.06 -5.26 6.69
N GLN A 102 3.25 -5.63 7.69
CA GLN A 102 3.57 -6.70 8.63
C GLN A 102 3.38 -8.12 8.03
N ASN A 103 2.76 -8.24 6.85
CA ASN A 103 2.50 -9.52 6.19
C ASN A 103 3.05 -9.51 4.76
N SER A 104 4.14 -10.25 4.53
CA SER A 104 4.83 -10.27 3.23
C SER A 104 3.98 -10.79 2.08
N ILE A 105 3.02 -11.69 2.35
CA ILE A 105 2.08 -12.20 1.35
C ILE A 105 1.08 -11.09 1.00
N ALA A 106 0.53 -10.40 2.00
CA ALA A 106 -0.37 -9.27 1.79
C ALA A 106 0.31 -8.14 1.02
N VAL A 107 1.59 -7.84 1.29
CA VAL A 107 2.38 -6.87 0.50
C VAL A 107 2.44 -7.26 -0.97
N LYS A 108 2.83 -8.51 -1.28
CA LYS A 108 2.92 -9.00 -2.67
C LYS A 108 1.59 -8.83 -3.42
N VAL A 109 0.49 -9.26 -2.80
CA VAL A 109 -0.84 -9.20 -3.40
C VAL A 109 -1.29 -7.74 -3.54
N LYS A 110 -1.10 -6.89 -2.51
CA LYS A 110 -1.49 -5.47 -2.59
C LYS A 110 -0.70 -4.70 -3.64
N LEU A 111 0.56 -5.01 -3.86
CA LEU A 111 1.34 -4.41 -4.96
C LEU A 111 0.76 -4.79 -6.33
N SER A 112 0.30 -6.02 -6.52
CA SER A 112 -0.37 -6.44 -7.75
C SER A 112 -1.74 -5.76 -7.92
N ASP A 113 -2.54 -5.70 -6.86
CA ASP A 113 -3.82 -5.00 -6.82
C ASP A 113 -3.66 -3.51 -7.18
N LEU A 114 -2.71 -2.82 -6.56
CA LEU A 114 -2.44 -1.42 -6.84
C LEU A 114 -2.03 -1.19 -8.31
N ARG A 115 -1.20 -2.07 -8.91
CA ARG A 115 -0.86 -1.99 -10.34
C ARG A 115 -2.12 -2.09 -11.21
N SER A 116 -2.99 -3.07 -10.94
CA SER A 116 -4.26 -3.24 -11.66
C SER A 116 -5.17 -2.01 -11.50
N ASN A 117 -5.23 -1.43 -10.31
CA ASN A 117 -6.06 -0.27 -10.00
C ASN A 117 -5.51 1.06 -10.57
N MET A 118 -4.22 1.15 -10.83
CA MET A 118 -3.58 2.32 -11.46
C MET A 118 -3.68 2.31 -12.99
N ASP A 119 -4.08 1.21 -13.60
CA ASP A 119 -4.23 1.11 -15.05
C ASP A 119 -5.47 1.88 -15.55
N LEU A 120 -5.22 3.12 -15.95
CA LEU A 120 -6.26 4.01 -16.50
C LEU A 120 -6.73 3.59 -17.89
N THR A 121 -6.01 2.72 -18.61
CA THR A 121 -6.43 2.24 -19.94
C THR A 121 -7.68 1.35 -19.88
N ARG A 122 -8.01 0.85 -18.69
CA ARG A 122 -9.22 0.07 -18.42
C ARG A 122 -10.51 0.91 -18.40
N LEU A 123 -10.39 2.24 -18.23
CA LEU A 123 -11.54 3.13 -18.16
C LEU A 123 -12.19 3.26 -19.55
N PRO A 124 -13.54 3.26 -19.63
CA PRO A 124 -14.27 3.41 -20.90
C PRO A 124 -14.33 4.87 -21.37
N HIS A 125 -13.73 5.79 -20.63
CA HIS A 125 -13.74 7.23 -20.88
C HIS A 125 -12.38 7.86 -20.56
N THR A 126 -12.15 9.08 -21.00
CA THR A 126 -11.00 9.87 -20.60
C THR A 126 -10.97 10.03 -19.07
N PRO A 127 -9.83 9.79 -18.41
CA PRO A 127 -9.73 9.89 -16.95
C PRO A 127 -10.19 11.23 -16.41
N THR A 128 -11.10 11.21 -15.46
CA THR A 128 -11.60 12.39 -14.74
C THR A 128 -10.61 12.85 -13.67
N GLY A 129 -10.82 14.06 -13.10
CA GLY A 129 -10.04 14.53 -11.95
C GLY A 129 -10.07 13.56 -10.76
N ARG A 130 -11.24 12.94 -10.49
CA ARG A 130 -11.38 11.92 -9.42
C ARG A 130 -10.58 10.64 -9.72
N ASP A 131 -10.49 10.22 -10.97
CA ASP A 131 -9.70 9.05 -11.37
C ASP A 131 -8.21 9.34 -11.18
N LEU A 132 -7.76 10.53 -11.54
CA LEU A 132 -6.37 10.96 -11.36
C LEU A 132 -6.00 11.08 -9.87
N GLU A 133 -6.87 11.64 -9.03
CA GLU A 133 -6.68 11.73 -7.58
C GLU A 133 -6.56 10.33 -6.94
N ARG A 134 -7.47 9.42 -7.30
CA ARG A 134 -7.43 8.02 -6.86
C ARG A 134 -6.11 7.35 -7.29
N THR A 135 -5.69 7.56 -8.53
CA THR A 135 -4.42 7.01 -9.04
C THR A 135 -3.21 7.57 -8.28
N ARG A 136 -3.22 8.86 -7.90
CA ARG A 136 -2.16 9.44 -7.04
C ARG A 136 -2.12 8.75 -5.68
N LYS A 137 -3.29 8.52 -5.03
CA LYS A 137 -3.38 7.76 -3.77
C LYS A 137 -2.78 6.37 -3.92
N TYR A 138 -3.09 5.65 -5.00
CA TYR A 138 -2.57 4.30 -5.24
C TYR A 138 -1.07 4.30 -5.56
N LYS A 139 -0.56 5.29 -6.28
CA LYS A 139 0.89 5.46 -6.51
C LYS A 139 1.64 5.65 -5.20
N ARG A 140 1.14 6.50 -4.28
CA ARG A 140 1.71 6.67 -2.94
C ARG A 140 1.75 5.34 -2.17
N ALA A 141 0.62 4.62 -2.12
CA ALA A 141 0.53 3.33 -1.46
C ALA A 141 1.51 2.30 -2.05
N TYR A 142 1.61 2.25 -3.38
CA TYR A 142 2.57 1.39 -4.07
C TYR A 142 4.01 1.71 -3.68
N THR A 143 4.38 3.00 -3.64
CA THR A 143 5.70 3.45 -3.22
C THR A 143 6.00 3.04 -1.78
N ILE A 144 5.05 3.25 -0.86
CA ILE A 144 5.17 2.86 0.55
C ILE A 144 5.45 1.35 0.69
N LEU A 145 4.66 0.51 0.02
CA LEU A 145 4.76 -0.94 0.16
C LEU A 145 5.98 -1.55 -0.56
N SER A 146 6.43 -0.94 -1.67
CA SER A 146 7.59 -1.43 -2.43
C SER A 146 8.95 -1.02 -1.85
N SER A 147 8.99 -0.07 -0.92
CA SER A 147 10.21 0.54 -0.40
C SER A 147 10.52 0.18 1.06
N ARG A 148 9.88 -0.87 1.59
CA ARG A 148 9.96 -1.25 3.02
C ARG A 148 11.39 -1.34 3.56
N GLU A 149 12.32 -1.94 2.83
CA GLU A 149 13.71 -2.14 3.28
C GLU A 149 14.49 -0.83 3.41
N GLY A 150 14.12 0.21 2.63
CA GLY A 150 14.79 1.51 2.65
C GLY A 150 14.29 2.44 3.75
N ILE A 151 13.00 2.35 4.12
CA ILE A 151 12.37 3.29 5.05
C ILE A 151 12.87 3.09 6.48
N SER A 152 13.08 1.84 6.91
CA SER A 152 13.62 1.52 8.24
C SER A 152 15.04 2.05 8.46
N ALA A 153 15.78 2.33 7.38
CA ALA A 153 17.11 2.92 7.46
C ALA A 153 17.10 4.47 7.58
N VAL A 154 15.93 5.10 7.43
CA VAL A 154 15.82 6.57 7.50
C VAL A 154 15.69 7.02 8.95
N ASN A 155 16.71 7.77 9.40
CA ASN A 155 16.63 8.44 10.70
C ASN A 155 15.66 9.64 10.60
N PRO A 156 14.59 9.70 11.42
CA PRO A 156 13.61 10.78 11.36
C PRO A 156 14.18 12.16 11.67
N TYR A 157 15.18 12.22 12.54
CA TYR A 157 15.88 13.48 12.83
C TYR A 157 16.72 13.92 11.64
N ALA A 158 17.30 12.98 10.86
CA ALA A 158 17.99 13.33 9.63
C ALA A 158 17.06 13.92 8.58
N LEU A 159 15.81 13.41 8.46
CA LEU A 159 14.80 14.01 7.62
C LEU A 159 14.40 15.41 8.11
N TYR A 160 14.17 15.57 9.42
CA TYR A 160 13.83 16.86 10.02
C TYR A 160 14.91 17.92 9.75
N ASP A 161 16.18 17.58 10.03
CA ASP A 161 17.33 18.47 9.83
C ASP A 161 17.56 18.78 8.35
N TYR A 162 17.36 17.79 7.47
CA TYR A 162 17.41 17.97 6.02
C TYR A 162 16.41 19.02 5.55
N LEU A 163 15.15 18.92 6.00
CA LEU A 163 14.11 19.86 5.64
C LEU A 163 14.47 21.27 6.09
N LEU A 164 14.90 21.47 7.32
CA LEU A 164 15.33 22.77 7.84
C LEU A 164 16.49 23.37 7.03
N ALA A 165 17.47 22.54 6.64
CA ALA A 165 18.60 22.98 5.84
C ALA A 165 18.25 23.29 4.37
N ASN A 166 17.07 22.85 3.89
CA ASN A 166 16.59 23.06 2.52
C ASN A 166 15.34 23.98 2.47
N ASN A 167 15.34 25.03 3.29
CA ASN A 167 14.37 26.13 3.29
C ASN A 167 12.92 25.71 3.70
N TRP A 168 12.77 24.64 4.47
CA TRP A 168 11.51 24.35 5.14
C TRP A 168 11.50 25.00 6.52
N SER A 169 10.35 25.46 6.97
CA SER A 169 10.17 26.09 8.28
C SER A 169 9.20 25.29 9.17
N VAL A 170 9.35 25.40 10.49
CA VAL A 170 8.49 24.70 11.43
C VAL A 170 7.14 25.43 11.52
N LYS A 171 6.11 24.85 10.94
CA LYS A 171 4.72 25.33 11.07
C LYS A 171 4.12 24.99 12.42
N ARG A 172 4.34 23.76 12.91
CA ARG A 172 3.83 23.26 14.19
C ARG A 172 4.86 22.41 14.91
N LYS A 173 5.24 22.83 16.12
CA LYS A 173 6.09 22.03 17.00
C LYS A 173 5.31 20.84 17.59
N SER A 174 5.96 19.69 17.68
CA SER A 174 5.45 18.48 18.32
C SER A 174 6.63 17.60 18.72
N THR A 175 6.52 16.93 19.85
CA THR A 175 7.51 15.93 20.30
C THR A 175 7.35 14.58 19.60
N ARG A 176 6.24 14.37 18.88
CA ARG A 176 5.95 13.10 18.18
C ARG A 176 5.91 13.28 16.67
N THR A 177 5.26 14.31 16.18
CA THR A 177 5.06 14.54 14.74
C THR A 177 5.01 16.06 14.46
N PRO A 178 6.17 16.75 14.43
CA PRO A 178 6.22 18.14 13.98
C PRO A 178 5.76 18.27 12.52
N VAL A 179 5.22 19.44 12.18
CA VAL A 179 4.83 19.77 10.80
C VAL A 179 5.76 20.86 10.32
N LEU A 180 6.39 20.62 9.17
CA LEU A 180 7.19 21.59 8.44
C LEU A 180 6.45 22.00 7.17
N GLU A 181 6.67 23.24 6.73
CA GLU A 181 6.10 23.77 5.48
C GLU A 181 7.16 24.45 4.64
N THR A 182 6.93 24.49 3.33
CA THR A 182 7.75 25.27 2.40
C THR A 182 7.60 26.78 2.70
N THR A 183 8.58 27.57 2.29
CA THR A 183 8.61 29.03 2.53
C THR A 183 7.40 29.75 1.93
N ASP A 184 6.84 29.21 0.84
CA ASP A 184 5.64 29.75 0.18
C ASP A 184 4.32 29.14 0.69
N GLY A 185 4.39 28.21 1.65
CA GLY A 185 3.22 27.51 2.20
C GLY A 185 2.53 26.54 1.25
N SER A 186 3.13 26.22 0.10
CA SER A 186 2.52 25.36 -0.93
C SER A 186 2.50 23.87 -0.56
N ALA A 187 3.36 23.45 0.38
CA ALA A 187 3.45 22.06 0.82
C ALA A 187 3.75 21.94 2.32
N GLU A 188 3.29 20.84 2.91
CA GLU A 188 3.50 20.50 4.32
C GLU A 188 3.99 19.05 4.46
N ILE A 189 4.96 18.82 5.35
CA ILE A 189 5.43 17.48 5.71
C ILE A 189 5.26 17.26 7.21
N LYS A 190 4.60 16.16 7.58
CA LYS A 190 4.50 15.67 8.96
C LYS A 190 5.63 14.68 9.21
N VAL A 191 6.65 15.08 9.95
CA VAL A 191 7.82 14.22 10.21
C VAL A 191 7.58 13.38 11.48
N PRO A 192 7.52 12.04 11.38
CA PRO A 192 7.34 11.17 12.55
C PRO A 192 8.65 11.01 13.30
N ILE A 193 8.92 11.85 14.30
CA ILE A 193 10.17 11.78 15.08
C ILE A 193 10.09 10.82 16.27
N ASP A 194 8.90 10.40 16.69
CA ASP A 194 8.69 9.41 17.74
C ASP A 194 8.71 7.99 17.14
N LEU A 195 9.79 7.27 17.36
CA LEU A 195 9.99 5.89 16.92
C LEU A 195 9.01 4.88 17.56
N ALA A 196 8.35 5.25 18.66
CA ALA A 196 7.36 4.42 19.34
C ALA A 196 5.95 4.50 18.72
N LEU A 197 5.76 5.28 17.66
CA LEU A 197 4.50 5.31 16.92
C LEU A 197 4.23 3.95 16.29
N ALA A 198 3.06 3.37 16.52
CA ALA A 198 2.67 2.09 15.96
C ALA A 198 2.65 2.07 14.42
N ASP A 199 2.44 3.23 13.79
CA ASP A 199 2.40 3.44 12.35
C ASP A 199 3.61 4.24 11.82
N TYR A 200 4.75 4.21 12.57
CA TYR A 200 5.95 5.00 12.27
C TYR A 200 6.42 4.86 10.80
N GLU A 201 6.59 3.63 10.31
CA GLU A 201 7.09 3.38 8.96
C GLU A 201 6.15 3.94 7.89
N SER A 202 4.85 3.82 8.09
CA SER A 202 3.84 4.37 7.19
C SER A 202 3.89 5.90 7.13
N ARG A 203 4.01 6.54 8.29
CA ARG A 203 4.15 8.01 8.38
C ARG A 203 5.46 8.50 7.80
N MET A 204 6.55 7.77 8.00
CA MET A 204 7.84 8.09 7.39
C MET A 204 7.77 7.98 5.87
N ALA A 205 7.11 6.93 5.36
CA ALA A 205 6.90 6.77 3.92
C ALA A 205 6.04 7.90 3.33
N GLU A 206 5.00 8.34 4.04
CA GLU A 206 4.20 9.50 3.62
C GLU A 206 5.04 10.78 3.59
N ALA A 207 5.84 11.03 4.63
CA ALA A 207 6.72 12.20 4.71
C ALA A 207 7.75 12.22 3.56
N LEU A 208 8.38 11.08 3.27
CA LEU A 208 9.31 10.96 2.15
C LEU A 208 8.61 11.09 0.79
N SER A 209 7.39 10.60 0.67
CA SER A 209 6.59 10.72 -0.56
C SER A 209 6.21 12.17 -0.86
N GLU A 210 5.85 12.96 0.16
CA GLU A 210 5.60 14.39 0.01
C GLU A 210 6.88 15.14 -0.37
N LEU A 211 8.01 14.82 0.28
CA LEU A 211 9.31 15.37 -0.10
C LEU A 211 9.65 15.10 -1.57
N CYS A 212 9.45 13.86 -2.03
CA CYS A 212 9.66 13.48 -3.44
C CYS A 212 8.79 14.29 -4.39
N SER A 213 7.54 14.53 -4.01
CA SER A 213 6.59 15.31 -4.81
C SER A 213 7.04 16.78 -4.92
N CYS A 214 7.54 17.35 -3.82
CA CYS A 214 8.01 18.73 -3.78
C CYS A 214 9.33 18.94 -4.53
N GLU A 215 10.27 18.00 -4.40
CA GLU A 215 11.61 18.12 -5.00
C GLU A 215 11.72 17.50 -6.40
N GLY A 216 10.67 16.81 -6.87
CA GLY A 216 10.68 16.13 -8.19
C GLY A 216 11.68 14.98 -8.28
N ILE A 217 12.01 14.33 -7.15
CA ILE A 217 13.00 13.25 -7.08
C ILE A 217 12.35 11.87 -6.90
N PRO A 218 12.97 10.78 -7.39
CA PRO A 218 12.55 9.42 -7.12
C PRO A 218 12.63 9.09 -5.62
N PHE A 219 11.73 8.25 -5.14
CA PHE A 219 11.65 7.85 -3.73
C PHE A 219 12.93 7.18 -3.21
N SER A 220 13.56 6.33 -4.01
CA SER A 220 14.86 5.73 -3.68
C SER A 220 15.95 6.77 -3.47
N ASN A 221 15.90 7.87 -4.24
CA ASN A 221 16.86 8.97 -4.10
C ASN A 221 16.62 9.77 -2.82
N ALA A 222 15.36 9.99 -2.43
CA ALA A 222 15.03 10.63 -1.16
C ALA A 222 15.55 9.80 0.03
N ILE A 223 15.27 8.48 0.05
CA ILE A 223 15.81 7.58 1.06
C ILE A 223 17.32 7.66 1.13
N ALA A 224 18.02 7.54 -0.01
CA ALA A 224 19.48 7.58 -0.05
C ALA A 224 20.03 8.93 0.43
N ARG A 225 19.42 10.05 0.05
CA ARG A 225 19.83 11.40 0.49
C ARG A 225 19.67 11.55 2.01
N ILE A 226 18.52 11.17 2.55
CA ILE A 226 18.27 11.32 4.00
C ILE A 226 19.13 10.34 4.80
N ALA A 227 19.29 9.10 4.37
CA ALA A 227 20.16 8.12 5.04
C ALA A 227 21.63 8.57 5.05
N ALA A 228 22.08 9.25 3.99
CA ALA A 228 23.43 9.82 3.89
C ALA A 228 23.57 11.19 4.55
N TRP A 229 22.47 11.84 4.93
CA TRP A 229 22.47 13.19 5.49
C TRP A 229 23.30 13.26 6.78
N ARG A 230 24.17 14.25 6.83
CA ARG A 230 24.94 14.61 8.02
C ARG A 230 24.79 16.10 8.21
N PRO A 231 24.27 16.57 9.35
CA PRO A 231 24.19 17.99 9.64
C PRO A 231 25.61 18.60 9.58
N VAL A 232 25.72 19.71 8.91
CA VAL A 232 26.97 20.50 8.93
C VAL A 232 27.14 20.96 10.38
N LYS A 233 28.20 20.49 11.06
CA LYS A 233 28.54 21.01 12.39
C LYS A 233 28.77 22.50 12.27
N GLN A 234 27.88 23.28 12.88
CA GLN A 234 28.10 24.71 13.11
C GLN A 234 29.19 24.88 14.17
#